data_5cdd5074cf2959d51d28ccfe06943a52
#
_entry.id   5cdd5074cf2959d51d28ccfe06943a52
#
_cell.length_a   1.000
_cell.length_b   1.000
_cell.length_c   1.000
_cell.angle_alpha   90.00
_cell.angle_beta   90.00
_cell.angle_gamma   90.00
#
_symmetry.space_group_name_H-M   'P 1'
#
loop_
_entity.id
_entity.type
_entity.pdbx_description
1 polymer ?
#
loop_
_entity_poly.entity_id
_entity_poly.type
_entity_poly.pdbx_seq_one_letter_code
_entity_poly.pdbx_strand_id
1 'polypeptide(L)'
;MKRSVIVVALAMGMVLVGFGSGRPAQAATSTKTVRYGPFTIPAGTAADPGMIHNKLLFGVARPCVDCHITSFKPDLVYGDGTRANLDTGPMLHHMVLTSQWRSDATCAGSWLGLAGERFFASGNERTPIAFPAGYGYRVRYYDSWNLLVDLMNHSTTSKTVYVQVTFTIRPSWESVARLKPVWLDIDQCGDSEYSIPAGYSDTHRDWKVNVPGKVMAMLGHVHGHGIAVEATNESRGGASICRSVATLDPTDVHSVLAMSTCTGDPLVVIKSGEIVRLHSEYNSSHAANDVMGIMLGYINPS
;
A
#
# COMPACT_ATOMS: atom_id res chain seq x y z
N MET A 1 77.98 58.17 22.56
CA MET A 1 77.63 57.12 21.60
C MET A 1 76.58 56.26 22.25
N LYS A 2 75.27 56.48 21.92
CA LYS A 2 74.17 55.72 22.45
C LYS A 2 73.71 54.72 21.34
N ARG A 3 73.75 53.39 21.63
CA ARG A 3 73.27 52.33 20.74
C ARG A 3 71.84 52.09 21.01
N SER A 4 70.97 52.31 20.04
CA SER A 4 69.54 51.94 20.10
C SER A 4 69.42 50.49 19.71
N VAL A 5 68.73 49.70 20.53
CA VAL A 5 68.32 48.27 20.26
C VAL A 5 66.89 48.32 19.75
N ILE A 6 66.67 47.84 18.54
CA ILE A 6 65.35 47.68 17.95
C ILE A 6 64.91 46.26 18.33
N VAL A 7 63.78 46.13 19.06
CA VAL A 7 63.09 44.87 19.34
C VAL A 7 61.98 44.70 18.28
N VAL A 8 62.14 43.70 17.44
CA VAL A 8 61.10 43.27 16.47
C VAL A 8 60.22 42.24 17.15
N ALA A 9 58.97 42.59 17.42
CA ALA A 9 57.96 41.67 17.90
C ALA A 9 57.34 40.92 16.71
N LEU A 10 57.54 39.60 16.61
CA LEU A 10 56.82 38.71 15.69
C LEU A 10 55.45 38.42 16.30
N ALA A 11 54.39 38.93 15.69
CA ALA A 11 53.02 38.49 15.98
C ALA A 11 52.70 37.19 15.24
N MET A 12 52.58 36.09 15.98
CA MET A 12 52.16 34.79 15.47
C MET A 12 50.61 34.78 15.39
N GLY A 13 50.06 34.99 14.19
CA GLY A 13 48.65 34.90 13.93
C GLY A 13 48.20 33.42 13.95
N MET A 14 47.41 33.02 14.99
CA MET A 14 46.71 31.74 15.04
C MET A 14 45.52 31.79 14.09
N VAL A 15 45.60 31.07 12.95
CA VAL A 15 44.46 30.82 12.07
C VAL A 15 43.63 29.70 12.71
N LEU A 16 42.53 30.08 13.33
CA LEU A 16 41.49 29.13 13.77
C LEU A 16 40.73 28.62 12.53
N VAL A 17 41.10 27.42 12.07
CA VAL A 17 40.31 26.68 11.06
C VAL A 17 39.06 26.19 11.79
N GLY A 18 37.93 26.90 11.63
CA GLY A 18 36.65 26.47 12.08
C GLY A 18 36.20 25.22 11.31
N PHE A 19 36.24 24.04 11.95
CA PHE A 19 35.55 22.86 11.46
C PHE A 19 34.04 23.11 11.56
N GLY A 20 33.47 23.61 10.47
CA GLY A 20 32.02 23.63 10.32
C GLY A 20 31.52 22.19 10.39
N SER A 21 30.77 21.86 11.44
CA SER A 21 30.00 20.62 11.53
C SER A 21 28.92 20.66 10.44
N GLY A 22 29.30 20.24 9.23
CA GLY A 22 28.34 20.02 8.15
C GLY A 22 27.37 18.94 8.63
N ARG A 23 26.11 19.30 8.87
CA ARG A 23 25.04 18.31 9.03
C ARG A 23 25.10 17.43 7.78
N PRO A 24 25.11 16.09 7.93
CA PRO A 24 25.03 15.21 6.77
C PRO A 24 23.81 15.64 5.96
N ALA A 25 24.01 15.92 4.68
CA ALA A 25 22.93 16.27 3.79
C ALA A 25 21.93 15.13 3.83
N GLN A 26 20.72 15.41 4.32
CA GLN A 26 19.64 14.43 4.35
C GLN A 26 19.39 14.05 2.90
N ALA A 27 19.63 12.77 2.54
CA ALA A 27 19.46 12.33 1.17
C ALA A 27 18.03 12.60 0.71
N ALA A 28 17.91 13.17 -0.48
CA ALA A 28 16.63 13.64 -0.99
C ALA A 28 15.68 12.45 -1.19
N THR A 29 14.50 12.54 -0.64
CA THR A 29 13.36 11.67 -1.00
C THR A 29 13.16 11.74 -2.51
N SER A 30 13.11 10.60 -3.20
CA SER A 30 12.91 10.55 -4.64
C SER A 30 11.62 9.83 -4.99
N THR A 31 11.02 10.22 -6.12
CA THR A 31 9.80 9.60 -6.64
C THR A 31 10.14 8.76 -7.87
N LYS A 32 9.60 7.55 -7.94
CA LYS A 32 9.74 6.63 -9.07
C LYS A 32 8.37 6.12 -9.49
N THR A 33 8.05 6.28 -10.77
CA THR A 33 6.83 5.75 -11.36
C THR A 33 7.17 4.50 -12.15
N VAL A 34 6.43 3.40 -11.88
CA VAL A 34 6.53 2.14 -12.62
C VAL A 34 5.18 1.89 -13.29
N ARG A 35 5.23 1.48 -14.55
CA ARG A 35 4.05 1.06 -15.33
C ARG A 35 4.16 -0.42 -15.65
N TYR A 36 3.07 -1.13 -15.43
CA TYR A 36 2.89 -2.55 -15.74
C TYR A 36 1.89 -2.69 -16.88
N GLY A 37 2.18 -3.52 -17.85
CA GLY A 37 1.38 -3.69 -19.05
C GLY A 37 2.24 -3.62 -20.33
N PRO A 38 1.66 -3.38 -21.52
CA PRO A 38 0.25 -3.00 -21.75
C PRO A 38 -0.75 -4.14 -21.47
N PHE A 39 -1.97 -3.75 -21.06
CA PHE A 39 -3.11 -4.64 -20.93
C PHE A 39 -4.19 -4.19 -21.90
N THR A 40 -4.55 -5.03 -22.86
CA THR A 40 -5.69 -4.78 -23.76
C THR A 40 -6.91 -5.47 -23.20
N ILE A 41 -7.83 -4.68 -22.63
CA ILE A 41 -9.09 -5.17 -22.07
C ILE A 41 -10.09 -5.28 -23.22
N PRO A 42 -10.80 -6.41 -23.38
CA PRO A 42 -11.84 -6.54 -24.43
C PRO A 42 -12.91 -5.47 -24.32
N ALA A 43 -13.64 -5.28 -25.41
CA ALA A 43 -14.87 -4.50 -25.38
C ALA A 43 -15.91 -5.17 -24.48
N GLY A 44 -16.76 -4.38 -23.86
CA GLY A 44 -17.88 -4.83 -23.02
C GLY A 44 -19.02 -3.83 -23.04
N THR A 45 -19.85 -3.88 -22.01
CA THR A 45 -20.94 -2.92 -21.75
C THR A 45 -20.95 -2.59 -20.26
N ALA A 46 -21.79 -1.66 -19.82
CA ALA A 46 -21.98 -1.38 -18.40
C ALA A 46 -22.55 -2.60 -17.63
N ALA A 47 -23.40 -3.41 -18.30
CA ALA A 47 -24.01 -4.58 -17.68
C ALA A 47 -23.17 -5.86 -17.78
N ASP A 48 -22.28 -5.93 -18.81
CA ASP A 48 -21.40 -7.09 -19.04
C ASP A 48 -20.04 -6.55 -19.49
N PRO A 49 -19.17 -6.15 -18.55
CA PRO A 49 -17.88 -5.55 -18.88
C PRO A 49 -16.92 -6.56 -19.49
N GLY A 50 -16.13 -6.12 -20.47
CA GLY A 50 -14.99 -6.89 -20.93
C GLY A 50 -13.97 -7.03 -19.80
N MET A 51 -13.36 -8.22 -19.60
CA MET A 51 -12.52 -8.48 -18.46
C MET A 51 -11.14 -9.04 -18.82
N ILE A 52 -10.14 -8.65 -18.04
CA ILE A 52 -8.92 -9.43 -17.78
C ILE A 52 -9.05 -9.90 -16.35
N HIS A 53 -9.13 -11.21 -16.14
CA HIS A 53 -9.37 -11.82 -14.84
C HIS A 53 -8.17 -12.61 -14.34
N ASN A 54 -7.78 -12.41 -13.07
CA ASN A 54 -6.73 -13.14 -12.36
C ASN A 54 -5.40 -13.26 -13.13
N LYS A 55 -5.00 -12.20 -13.85
CA LYS A 55 -3.76 -12.23 -14.62
C LYS A 55 -2.54 -12.03 -13.72
N LEU A 56 -1.79 -13.11 -13.54
CA LEU A 56 -0.56 -13.08 -12.75
C LEU A 56 0.65 -12.86 -13.66
N LEU A 57 1.49 -11.86 -13.32
CA LEU A 57 2.77 -11.58 -13.96
C LEU A 57 3.88 -11.78 -12.95
N PHE A 58 4.94 -12.48 -13.36
CA PHE A 58 6.11 -12.74 -12.52
C PHE A 58 7.28 -11.82 -12.90
N GLY A 59 8.14 -11.52 -11.92
CA GLY A 59 9.37 -10.77 -12.16
C GLY A 59 9.13 -9.34 -12.66
N VAL A 60 8.03 -8.71 -12.21
CA VAL A 60 7.69 -7.34 -12.64
C VAL A 60 8.67 -6.28 -12.12
N ALA A 61 8.74 -5.15 -12.81
CA ALA A 61 9.65 -4.06 -12.47
C ALA A 61 9.44 -3.52 -11.05
N ARG A 62 10.55 -3.14 -10.40
CA ARG A 62 10.59 -2.52 -9.06
C ARG A 62 11.06 -1.08 -9.17
N PRO A 63 10.70 -0.18 -8.23
CA PRO A 63 11.13 1.22 -8.27
C PRO A 63 12.63 1.39 -7.99
N CYS A 64 13.26 0.39 -7.37
CA CYS A 64 14.67 0.38 -7.02
C CYS A 64 15.19 -1.06 -6.88
N VAL A 65 16.51 -1.20 -6.84
CA VAL A 65 17.16 -2.48 -6.53
C VAL A 65 17.28 -2.70 -5.03
N ASP A 66 17.59 -1.62 -4.27
CA ASP A 66 17.78 -1.65 -2.81
C ASP A 66 17.39 -0.30 -2.20
N CYS A 67 16.21 -0.23 -1.55
CA CYS A 67 15.68 1.01 -0.97
C CYS A 67 14.58 0.74 0.07
N HIS A 68 14.06 1.81 0.64
CA HIS A 68 12.82 1.81 1.42
C HIS A 68 11.73 2.56 0.65
N ILE A 69 10.56 1.96 0.49
CA ILE A 69 9.37 2.64 -0.03
C ILE A 69 8.65 3.27 1.16
N THR A 70 8.38 4.56 1.06
CA THR A 70 7.68 5.33 2.10
C THR A 70 6.27 5.74 1.71
N SER A 71 5.90 5.56 0.43
CA SER A 71 4.56 5.86 -0.07
C SER A 71 4.27 5.08 -1.36
N PHE A 72 2.99 4.71 -1.54
CA PHE A 72 2.44 4.12 -2.75
C PHE A 72 1.30 4.99 -3.25
N LYS A 73 1.26 5.28 -4.54
CA LYS A 73 0.15 5.96 -5.22
C LYS A 73 -0.19 5.20 -6.50
N PRO A 74 -1.23 4.36 -6.48
CA PRO A 74 -1.68 3.57 -7.64
C PRO A 74 -2.50 4.42 -8.59
N ASP A 75 -2.53 4.03 -9.86
CA ASP A 75 -3.43 4.57 -10.88
C ASP A 75 -3.58 3.57 -12.03
N LEU A 76 -4.57 3.82 -12.91
CA LEU A 76 -4.73 3.17 -14.20
C LEU A 76 -4.64 4.25 -15.27
N VAL A 77 -3.76 4.06 -16.26
CA VAL A 77 -3.47 5.09 -17.26
C VAL A 77 -3.43 4.53 -18.67
N TYR A 78 -3.69 5.36 -19.65
CA TYR A 78 -3.43 5.08 -21.05
C TYR A 78 -1.94 5.18 -21.39
N GLY A 79 -1.54 4.83 -22.62
CA GLY A 79 -0.15 4.89 -23.06
C GLY A 79 0.46 6.29 -23.02
N ASP A 80 -0.34 7.32 -23.25
CA ASP A 80 0.04 8.74 -23.16
C ASP A 80 0.14 9.26 -21.72
N GLY A 81 -0.29 8.47 -20.74
CA GLY A 81 -0.27 8.83 -19.32
C GLY A 81 -1.55 9.50 -18.83
N THR A 82 -2.54 9.71 -19.67
CA THR A 82 -3.85 10.18 -19.22
C THR A 82 -4.54 9.11 -18.38
N ARG A 83 -5.35 9.56 -17.40
CA ARG A 83 -6.03 8.66 -16.48
C ARG A 83 -7.11 7.87 -17.21
N ALA A 84 -7.11 6.56 -17.05
CA ALA A 84 -8.16 5.66 -17.49
C ALA A 84 -9.10 5.37 -16.31
N ASN A 85 -10.40 5.56 -16.49
CA ASN A 85 -11.41 5.40 -15.45
C ASN A 85 -12.77 5.01 -16.07
N LEU A 86 -13.78 4.84 -15.24
CA LEU A 86 -15.14 4.46 -15.68
C LEU A 86 -15.73 5.43 -16.72
N ASP A 87 -15.45 6.74 -16.64
CA ASP A 87 -15.91 7.72 -17.63
C ASP A 87 -15.38 7.42 -19.04
N THR A 88 -14.21 6.77 -19.13
CA THR A 88 -13.56 6.39 -20.39
C THR A 88 -13.67 4.89 -20.68
N GLY A 89 -14.30 4.13 -19.78
CA GLY A 89 -14.62 2.70 -19.88
C GLY A 89 -13.79 1.80 -18.97
N PRO A 90 -12.46 1.93 -18.88
CA PRO A 90 -11.63 1.05 -18.06
C PRO A 90 -11.82 1.25 -16.56
N MET A 91 -11.77 0.15 -15.80
CA MET A 91 -11.78 0.11 -14.34
C MET A 91 -10.60 -0.74 -13.85
N LEU A 92 -9.87 -0.23 -12.86
CA LEU A 92 -8.93 -1.03 -12.08
C LEU A 92 -9.75 -1.85 -11.07
N HIS A 93 -10.10 -3.09 -11.43
CA HIS A 93 -10.88 -3.93 -10.51
C HIS A 93 -10.01 -4.32 -9.31
N HIS A 94 -8.85 -4.95 -9.56
CA HIS A 94 -7.84 -5.22 -8.54
C HIS A 94 -6.42 -5.13 -9.10
N MET A 95 -5.48 -4.75 -8.26
CA MET A 95 -4.06 -5.01 -8.42
C MET A 95 -3.44 -5.42 -7.08
N VAL A 96 -2.61 -6.45 -7.06
CA VAL A 96 -1.87 -6.88 -5.89
C VAL A 96 -0.39 -7.06 -6.24
N LEU A 97 0.48 -6.35 -5.55
CA LEU A 97 1.92 -6.55 -5.63
C LEU A 97 2.38 -7.52 -4.55
N THR A 98 3.13 -8.54 -4.95
CA THR A 98 3.70 -9.52 -4.03
C THR A 98 5.22 -9.60 -4.15
N SER A 99 5.90 -9.96 -3.06
CA SER A 99 7.34 -10.25 -3.04
C SER A 99 7.53 -11.76 -2.94
N GLN A 100 7.94 -12.39 -4.04
CA GLN A 100 7.94 -13.84 -4.25
C GLN A 100 8.69 -14.65 -3.17
N TRP A 101 9.80 -14.13 -2.66
CA TRP A 101 10.67 -14.87 -1.71
C TRP A 101 10.42 -14.52 -0.26
N ARG A 102 9.30 -13.87 0.04
CA ARG A 102 8.91 -13.51 1.40
C ARG A 102 7.62 -14.23 1.79
N SER A 103 7.55 -14.70 3.02
CA SER A 103 6.32 -15.30 3.55
C SER A 103 5.28 -14.24 3.84
N ASP A 104 4.06 -14.46 3.37
CA ASP A 104 2.89 -13.70 3.78
C ASP A 104 2.62 -13.92 5.28
N ALA A 105 2.22 -12.88 6.00
CA ALA A 105 2.04 -12.93 7.43
C ALA A 105 0.79 -13.71 7.86
N THR A 106 -0.26 -13.68 7.04
CA THR A 106 -1.57 -14.29 7.34
C THR A 106 -1.83 -15.58 6.59
N CYS A 107 -1.20 -15.76 5.42
CA CYS A 107 -1.43 -16.88 4.51
C CYS A 107 -0.14 -17.66 4.15
N ALA A 108 0.78 -17.78 5.08
CA ALA A 108 1.99 -18.56 4.88
C ALA A 108 1.64 -20.04 4.56
N GLY A 109 2.18 -20.55 3.43
CA GLY A 109 1.95 -21.94 3.00
C GLY A 109 0.65 -22.20 2.24
N SER A 110 -0.21 -21.20 2.04
CA SER A 110 -1.34 -21.30 1.10
C SER A 110 -0.85 -21.20 -0.36
N TRP A 111 -1.71 -21.55 -1.33
CA TRP A 111 -1.37 -21.34 -2.74
C TRP A 111 -1.17 -19.83 -3.05
N LEU A 112 -1.87 -18.94 -2.37
CA LEU A 112 -1.62 -17.50 -2.39
C LEU A 112 -0.25 -17.15 -1.78
N GLY A 113 0.21 -17.91 -0.78
CA GLY A 113 1.56 -17.83 -0.24
C GLY A 113 2.65 -18.20 -1.27
N LEU A 114 2.33 -19.00 -2.31
CA LEU A 114 3.25 -19.24 -3.43
C LEU A 114 3.50 -17.99 -4.27
N ALA A 115 2.57 -17.05 -4.30
CA ALA A 115 2.76 -15.74 -4.93
C ALA A 115 3.62 -14.80 -4.08
N GLY A 116 3.92 -15.16 -2.81
CA GLY A 116 4.77 -14.43 -1.88
C GLY A 116 4.00 -13.49 -0.94
N GLU A 117 4.73 -12.61 -0.25
CA GLU A 117 4.19 -11.60 0.66
C GLU A 117 3.39 -10.55 -0.10
N ARG A 118 2.08 -10.44 0.14
CA ARG A 118 1.23 -9.37 -0.36
C ARG A 118 1.59 -8.08 0.38
N PHE A 119 2.16 -7.12 -0.33
CA PHE A 119 2.68 -5.93 0.34
C PHE A 119 2.00 -4.62 -0.10
N PHE A 120 1.24 -4.64 -1.18
CA PHE A 120 0.42 -3.52 -1.62
C PHE A 120 -0.70 -3.99 -2.55
N ALA A 121 -1.87 -3.39 -2.42
CA ALA A 121 -3.01 -3.61 -3.29
C ALA A 121 -3.81 -2.33 -3.49
N SER A 122 -4.62 -2.32 -4.54
CA SER A 122 -5.61 -1.28 -4.81
C SER A 122 -6.66 -1.81 -5.78
N GLY A 123 -7.85 -1.27 -5.67
CA GLY A 123 -8.92 -1.40 -6.66
C GLY A 123 -9.23 -0.06 -7.34
N ASN A 124 -10.48 0.14 -7.73
CA ASN A 124 -10.92 1.37 -8.41
C ASN A 124 -10.79 2.62 -7.51
N GLU A 125 -10.82 2.46 -6.20
CA GLU A 125 -10.62 3.51 -5.21
C GLU A 125 -9.24 4.18 -5.31
N ARG A 126 -8.24 3.47 -5.84
CA ARG A 126 -6.86 3.96 -6.06
C ARG A 126 -6.30 4.72 -4.87
N THR A 127 -6.57 4.17 -3.67
CA THR A 127 -6.21 4.81 -2.41
C THR A 127 -4.69 4.89 -2.25
N PRO A 128 -4.10 6.09 -2.17
CA PRO A 128 -2.69 6.23 -1.86
C PRO A 128 -2.44 5.97 -0.38
N ILE A 129 -1.25 5.49 -0.04
CA ILE A 129 -0.80 5.40 1.34
C ILE A 129 0.61 5.96 1.49
N ALA A 130 0.83 6.74 2.56
CA ALA A 130 2.13 7.22 2.98
C ALA A 130 2.38 6.80 4.43
N PHE A 131 3.59 6.35 4.70
CA PHE A 131 3.98 5.93 6.05
C PHE A 131 4.48 7.13 6.87
N PRO A 132 4.35 7.07 8.20
CA PRO A 132 4.97 8.05 9.09
C PRO A 132 6.47 8.19 8.83
N ALA A 133 7.02 9.36 9.15
CA ALA A 133 8.43 9.65 8.95
C ALA A 133 9.33 8.64 9.67
N GLY A 134 10.37 8.16 8.99
CA GLY A 134 11.29 7.17 9.54
C GLY A 134 10.86 5.71 9.36
N TYR A 135 9.74 5.43 8.70
CA TYR A 135 9.25 4.08 8.43
C TYR A 135 9.10 3.81 6.93
N GLY A 136 9.28 2.55 6.52
CA GLY A 136 9.15 2.17 5.12
C GLY A 136 9.16 0.66 4.87
N TYR A 137 8.59 0.27 3.74
CA TYR A 137 8.69 -1.09 3.24
C TYR A 137 10.05 -1.31 2.57
N ARG A 138 10.80 -2.30 3.02
CA ARG A 138 12.16 -2.56 2.55
C ARG A 138 12.16 -3.37 1.26
N VAL A 139 12.69 -2.81 0.18
CA VAL A 139 13.04 -3.54 -1.05
C VAL A 139 14.50 -3.99 -0.94
N ARG A 140 14.77 -5.27 -1.17
CA ARG A 140 16.12 -5.85 -1.13
C ARG A 140 16.60 -6.17 -2.54
N TYR A 141 17.90 -6.21 -2.76
CA TYR A 141 18.48 -6.46 -4.08
C TYR A 141 18.02 -7.80 -4.71
N TYR A 142 17.75 -8.82 -3.91
CA TYR A 142 17.31 -10.15 -4.35
C TYR A 142 15.79 -10.32 -4.38
N ASP A 143 14.99 -9.33 -4.02
CA ASP A 143 13.53 -9.44 -4.13
C ASP A 143 13.11 -9.59 -5.59
N SER A 144 12.16 -10.46 -5.84
CA SER A 144 11.44 -10.59 -7.11
C SER A 144 9.97 -10.28 -6.84
N TRP A 145 9.37 -9.42 -7.66
CA TRP A 145 7.98 -9.02 -7.49
C TRP A 145 7.08 -9.68 -8.52
N ASN A 146 5.86 -9.98 -8.09
CA ASN A 146 4.79 -10.37 -8.99
C ASN A 146 3.65 -9.36 -8.89
N LEU A 147 2.83 -9.32 -9.94
CA LEU A 147 1.62 -8.52 -10.02
C LEU A 147 0.46 -9.44 -10.40
N LEU A 148 -0.54 -9.55 -9.53
CA LEU A 148 -1.86 -10.04 -9.88
C LEU A 148 -2.71 -8.83 -10.29
N VAL A 149 -3.46 -8.94 -11.39
CA VAL A 149 -4.28 -7.84 -11.89
C VAL A 149 -5.59 -8.34 -12.46
N ASP A 150 -6.67 -7.63 -12.09
CA ASP A 150 -8.00 -7.72 -12.66
C ASP A 150 -8.42 -6.35 -13.19
N LEU A 151 -8.88 -6.33 -14.45
CA LEU A 151 -9.29 -5.10 -15.12
C LEU A 151 -10.64 -5.32 -15.81
N MET A 152 -11.47 -4.31 -15.73
CA MET A 152 -12.77 -4.27 -16.44
C MET A 152 -12.81 -3.15 -17.47
N ASN A 153 -13.66 -3.29 -18.47
CA ASN A 153 -13.93 -2.27 -19.47
C ASN A 153 -15.43 -2.21 -19.77
N HIS A 154 -16.04 -1.13 -19.37
CA HIS A 154 -17.48 -0.87 -19.55
C HIS A 154 -17.82 -0.21 -20.89
N SER A 155 -16.84 -0.06 -21.80
CA SER A 155 -17.04 0.54 -23.12
C SER A 155 -17.14 -0.50 -24.22
N THR A 156 -17.85 -0.15 -25.30
CA THR A 156 -18.07 -1.02 -26.48
C THR A 156 -16.84 -1.15 -27.39
N THR A 157 -15.71 -0.57 -27.00
CA THR A 157 -14.42 -0.71 -27.72
C THR A 157 -13.35 -1.21 -26.78
N SER A 158 -12.46 -2.08 -27.27
CA SER A 158 -11.31 -2.53 -26.49
C SER A 158 -10.43 -1.35 -26.07
N LYS A 159 -9.84 -1.44 -24.90
CA LYS A 159 -8.97 -0.39 -24.33
C LYS A 159 -7.62 -0.96 -23.92
N THR A 160 -6.55 -0.26 -24.30
CA THR A 160 -5.20 -0.63 -23.88
C THR A 160 -4.73 0.34 -22.79
N VAL A 161 -4.42 -0.22 -21.61
CA VAL A 161 -4.10 0.53 -20.40
C VAL A 161 -2.86 -0.02 -19.71
N TYR A 162 -2.35 0.72 -18.74
CA TYR A 162 -1.25 0.35 -17.87
C TYR A 162 -1.66 0.56 -16.41
N VAL A 163 -1.39 -0.43 -15.56
CA VAL A 163 -1.41 -0.22 -14.11
C VAL A 163 -0.15 0.58 -13.76
N GLN A 164 -0.31 1.73 -13.13
CA GLN A 164 0.78 2.61 -12.75
C GLN A 164 0.86 2.72 -11.23
N VAL A 165 2.06 2.62 -10.67
CA VAL A 165 2.29 2.93 -9.26
C VAL A 165 3.42 3.93 -9.16
N THR A 166 3.16 5.04 -8.48
CA THR A 166 4.18 6.03 -8.11
C THR A 166 4.63 5.77 -6.69
N PHE A 167 5.91 5.49 -6.53
CA PHE A 167 6.55 5.18 -5.26
C PHE A 167 7.36 6.38 -4.79
N THR A 168 7.24 6.72 -3.51
CA THR A 168 8.23 7.57 -2.84
C THR A 168 9.26 6.66 -2.19
N ILE A 169 10.54 6.88 -2.47
CA ILE A 169 11.62 6.00 -2.01
C ILE A 169 12.70 6.77 -1.27
N ARG A 170 13.36 6.08 -0.34
CA ARG A 170 14.58 6.51 0.36
C ARG A 170 15.68 5.48 0.17
N PRO A 171 16.93 5.91 0.08
CA PRO A 171 18.08 5.01 -0.07
C PRO A 171 18.17 3.99 1.08
N SER A 172 18.73 2.82 0.78
CA SER A 172 18.85 1.71 1.76
C SER A 172 19.79 1.99 2.94
N TRP A 173 20.73 2.93 2.77
CA TRP A 173 21.67 3.33 3.84
C TRP A 173 21.06 4.31 4.84
N GLU A 174 19.88 4.85 4.58
CA GLU A 174 19.20 5.69 5.54
C GLU A 174 18.60 4.84 6.67
N SER A 175 18.57 5.41 7.87
CA SER A 175 17.93 4.80 9.03
C SER A 175 16.42 4.89 8.90
N VAL A 176 15.82 3.91 8.23
CA VAL A 176 14.37 3.75 8.06
C VAL A 176 13.96 2.44 8.73
N ALA A 177 13.06 2.52 9.69
CA ALA A 177 12.50 1.35 10.37
C ALA A 177 11.62 0.55 9.39
N ARG A 178 11.81 -0.78 9.40
CA ARG A 178 11.14 -1.67 8.45
C ARG A 178 9.69 -1.88 8.83
N LEU A 179 8.84 -1.88 7.83
CA LEU A 179 7.44 -2.28 7.95
C LEU A 179 7.26 -3.69 7.38
N LYS A 180 6.48 -4.50 8.09
CA LYS A 180 5.97 -5.80 7.67
C LYS A 180 4.50 -5.62 7.28
N PRO A 181 4.11 -5.92 6.03
CA PRO A 181 2.70 -5.91 5.65
C PRO A 181 1.97 -7.09 6.30
N VAL A 182 0.72 -6.86 6.67
CA VAL A 182 -0.23 -7.84 7.18
C VAL A 182 -1.52 -7.67 6.42
N TRP A 183 -1.98 -8.73 5.78
CA TRP A 183 -3.19 -8.77 4.98
C TRP A 183 -4.33 -9.40 5.76
N LEU A 184 -5.26 -8.59 6.26
CA LEU A 184 -6.50 -9.07 6.89
C LEU A 184 -7.59 -9.17 5.82
N ASP A 185 -8.34 -10.26 5.82
CA ASP A 185 -9.27 -10.60 4.75
C ASP A 185 -10.41 -11.47 5.32
N ILE A 186 -11.65 -11.17 4.94
CA ILE A 186 -12.82 -11.91 5.41
C ILE A 186 -12.74 -13.37 4.95
N ASP A 187 -12.36 -13.63 3.71
CA ASP A 187 -12.11 -15.00 3.20
C ASP A 187 -10.72 -15.54 3.57
N GLN A 188 -9.86 -14.68 4.10
CA GLN A 188 -8.53 -14.95 4.62
C GLN A 188 -7.52 -15.42 3.56
N CYS A 189 -7.52 -16.71 3.20
CA CYS A 189 -6.54 -17.30 2.30
C CYS A 189 -7.20 -17.92 1.06
N GLY A 190 -8.43 -17.54 0.78
CA GLY A 190 -9.19 -17.89 -0.42
C GLY A 190 -8.95 -16.93 -1.57
N ASP A 191 -9.97 -16.72 -2.37
CA ASP A 191 -9.98 -15.75 -3.48
C ASP A 191 -10.37 -14.33 -3.03
N SER A 192 -10.58 -14.14 -1.74
CA SER A 192 -11.00 -12.91 -1.06
C SER A 192 -12.47 -12.54 -1.27
N GLU A 193 -13.23 -13.33 -2.05
CA GLU A 193 -14.65 -13.11 -2.29
C GLU A 193 -15.51 -13.85 -1.27
N TYR A 194 -16.61 -13.22 -0.86
CA TYR A 194 -17.61 -13.85 0.02
C TYR A 194 -19.01 -13.33 -0.26
N SER A 195 -20.03 -14.02 0.33
CA SER A 195 -21.42 -13.70 0.09
C SER A 195 -22.01 -12.84 1.22
N ILE A 196 -22.88 -11.90 0.84
CA ILE A 196 -23.67 -11.08 1.76
C ILE A 196 -25.18 -11.22 1.49
N PRO A 197 -26.04 -11.09 2.52
CA PRO A 197 -27.49 -11.00 2.32
C PRO A 197 -27.91 -9.63 1.80
N ALA A 198 -29.17 -9.48 1.39
CA ALA A 198 -29.77 -8.17 1.20
C ALA A 198 -29.92 -7.45 2.57
N GLY A 199 -29.82 -6.13 2.55
CA GLY A 199 -29.83 -5.27 3.72
C GLY A 199 -28.45 -5.02 4.30
N TYR A 200 -28.42 -4.59 5.56
CA TYR A 200 -27.18 -4.38 6.28
C TYR A 200 -26.58 -5.73 6.72
N SER A 201 -25.28 -5.85 6.57
CA SER A 201 -24.49 -6.97 7.07
C SER A 201 -23.15 -6.52 7.61
N ASP A 202 -22.69 -7.20 8.67
CA ASP A 202 -21.33 -7.08 9.21
C ASP A 202 -20.75 -8.49 9.29
N THR A 203 -19.85 -8.82 8.38
CA THR A 203 -19.11 -10.08 8.35
C THR A 203 -17.74 -9.87 8.95
N HIS A 204 -17.28 -10.81 9.78
CA HIS A 204 -16.00 -10.64 10.46
C HIS A 204 -15.11 -11.87 10.43
N ARG A 205 -13.82 -11.63 10.57
CA ARG A 205 -12.76 -12.65 10.65
C ARG A 205 -11.71 -12.27 11.69
N ASP A 206 -11.34 -13.24 12.52
CA ASP A 206 -10.30 -13.09 13.53
C ASP A 206 -8.92 -13.46 12.98
N TRP A 207 -7.94 -12.63 13.32
CA TRP A 207 -6.53 -12.90 13.12
C TRP A 207 -5.83 -12.95 14.48
N LYS A 208 -5.22 -14.09 14.80
CA LYS A 208 -4.34 -14.20 15.96
C LYS A 208 -2.98 -13.59 15.60
N VAL A 209 -2.62 -12.52 16.30
CA VAL A 209 -1.40 -11.75 16.02
C VAL A 209 -0.15 -12.64 16.10
N ASN A 210 0.49 -12.85 14.97
CA ASN A 210 1.79 -13.52 14.82
C ASN A 210 2.91 -12.55 14.39
N VAL A 211 2.58 -11.29 14.13
CA VAL A 211 3.51 -10.18 13.88
C VAL A 211 3.23 -9.09 14.91
N PRO A 212 3.77 -9.19 16.14
CA PRO A 212 3.61 -8.16 17.16
C PRO A 212 4.43 -6.92 16.80
N GLY A 213 3.98 -5.75 17.26
CA GLY A 213 4.69 -4.50 17.03
C GLY A 213 3.79 -3.28 17.00
N LYS A 214 4.32 -2.21 16.41
CA LYS A 214 3.64 -0.94 16.23
C LYS A 214 2.88 -0.94 14.90
N VAL A 215 1.56 -0.84 14.92
CA VAL A 215 0.75 -0.63 13.71
C VAL A 215 0.91 0.83 13.29
N MET A 216 1.45 1.05 12.09
CA MET A 216 1.84 2.39 11.62
C MET A 216 0.88 2.94 10.59
N ALA A 217 0.26 2.07 9.77
CA ALA A 217 -0.67 2.47 8.73
C ALA A 217 -1.60 1.32 8.38
N MET A 218 -2.84 1.65 7.99
CA MET A 218 -3.81 0.68 7.48
C MET A 218 -4.66 1.32 6.38
N LEU A 219 -5.06 0.51 5.39
CA LEU A 219 -5.97 0.91 4.31
C LEU A 219 -6.90 -0.26 3.97
N GLY A 220 -8.16 0.07 3.70
CA GLY A 220 -9.20 -0.90 3.41
C GLY A 220 -9.52 -1.00 1.92
N HIS A 221 -10.21 -2.09 1.56
CA HIS A 221 -10.82 -2.31 0.26
C HIS A 221 -12.17 -3.01 0.46
N VAL A 222 -13.18 -2.53 -0.21
CA VAL A 222 -14.51 -3.14 -0.34
C VAL A 222 -15.01 -3.02 -1.78
N HIS A 223 -15.96 -3.85 -2.16
CA HIS A 223 -16.70 -3.70 -3.42
C HIS A 223 -17.87 -2.71 -3.29
N GLY A 224 -18.62 -2.52 -4.35
CA GLY A 224 -19.83 -1.69 -4.36
C GLY A 224 -20.80 -2.06 -3.22
N HIS A 225 -21.57 -1.10 -2.74
CA HIS A 225 -22.42 -1.20 -1.55
C HIS A 225 -21.66 -1.37 -0.21
N GLY A 226 -20.32 -1.46 -0.23
CA GLY A 226 -19.50 -1.50 0.98
C GLY A 226 -19.54 -0.18 1.73
N ILE A 227 -19.67 -0.24 3.05
CA ILE A 227 -19.67 0.93 3.94
C ILE A 227 -18.26 1.17 4.47
N ALA A 228 -17.68 0.15 5.07
CA ALA A 228 -16.38 0.23 5.71
C ALA A 228 -15.79 -1.17 5.95
N VAL A 229 -14.48 -1.19 6.16
CA VAL A 229 -13.80 -2.25 6.89
C VAL A 229 -13.16 -1.68 8.14
N GLU A 230 -13.24 -2.42 9.25
CA GLU A 230 -12.71 -1.98 10.54
C GLU A 230 -11.89 -3.09 11.20
N ALA A 231 -10.68 -2.76 11.64
CA ALA A 231 -9.87 -3.62 12.48
C ALA A 231 -10.05 -3.23 13.95
N THR A 232 -10.46 -4.19 14.79
CA THR A 232 -10.61 -4.00 16.23
C THR A 232 -9.71 -4.97 16.99
N ASN A 233 -9.32 -4.64 18.23
CA ASN A 233 -8.55 -5.53 19.09
C ASN A 233 -9.50 -6.16 20.14
N GLU A 234 -9.92 -7.39 19.88
CA GLU A 234 -10.85 -8.14 20.74
C GLU A 234 -10.24 -8.49 22.10
N SER A 235 -8.93 -8.69 22.16
CA SER A 235 -8.19 -8.89 23.42
C SER A 235 -8.15 -7.64 24.30
N ARG A 236 -8.63 -6.50 23.77
CA ARG A 236 -8.72 -5.21 24.49
C ARG A 236 -10.13 -4.64 24.45
N GLY A 237 -11.14 -5.51 24.52
CA GLY A 237 -12.54 -5.12 24.59
C GLY A 237 -13.10 -4.52 23.30
N GLY A 238 -12.60 -4.94 22.14
CA GLY A 238 -13.08 -4.47 20.84
C GLY A 238 -12.60 -3.04 20.50
N ALA A 239 -11.47 -2.61 21.08
CA ALA A 239 -10.94 -1.26 20.78
C ALA A 239 -10.59 -1.12 19.29
N SER A 240 -11.16 -0.09 18.63
CA SER A 240 -10.89 0.20 17.22
C SER A 240 -9.42 0.57 17.00
N ILE A 241 -8.82 -0.05 16.00
CA ILE A 241 -7.46 0.24 15.52
C ILE A 241 -7.53 1.16 14.31
N CYS A 242 -8.38 0.81 13.35
CA CYS A 242 -8.60 1.56 12.12
C CYS A 242 -9.96 1.22 11.54
N ARG A 243 -10.74 2.24 11.23
CA ARG A 243 -11.95 2.13 10.43
C ARG A 243 -11.72 2.83 9.10
N SER A 244 -11.65 2.07 8.02
CA SER A 244 -11.50 2.56 6.65
C SER A 244 -12.88 2.62 6.00
N VAL A 245 -13.34 3.82 5.70
CA VAL A 245 -14.69 4.11 5.20
C VAL A 245 -14.66 4.32 3.69
N ALA A 246 -15.62 3.70 2.99
CA ALA A 246 -15.80 3.84 1.56
C ALA A 246 -16.48 5.15 1.20
N THR A 247 -16.04 5.76 0.10
CA THR A 247 -16.77 6.79 -0.63
C THR A 247 -17.27 6.18 -1.92
N LEU A 248 -18.59 6.02 -2.02
CA LEU A 248 -19.22 5.46 -3.22
C LEU A 248 -19.50 6.56 -4.24
N ASP A 249 -19.58 6.19 -5.50
CA ASP A 249 -20.09 7.08 -6.54
C ASP A 249 -21.59 7.35 -6.30
N PRO A 250 -22.02 8.61 -6.19
CA PRO A 250 -23.43 8.94 -5.96
C PRO A 250 -24.34 8.54 -7.12
N THR A 251 -23.79 8.31 -8.30
CA THR A 251 -24.52 7.90 -9.52
C THR A 251 -24.42 6.40 -9.79
N ASP A 252 -23.44 5.72 -9.18
CA ASP A 252 -23.24 4.29 -9.30
C ASP A 252 -22.67 3.70 -8.00
N VAL A 253 -23.56 3.26 -7.13
CA VAL A 253 -23.19 2.67 -5.82
C VAL A 253 -22.35 1.37 -5.91
N HIS A 254 -22.23 0.79 -7.11
CA HIS A 254 -21.33 -0.33 -7.38
C HIS A 254 -19.86 0.12 -7.50
N SER A 255 -19.62 1.43 -7.62
CA SER A 255 -18.28 2.00 -7.77
C SER A 255 -17.79 2.64 -6.48
N VAL A 256 -16.69 2.11 -5.95
CA VAL A 256 -15.96 2.73 -4.84
C VAL A 256 -14.95 3.72 -5.42
N LEU A 257 -15.10 5.02 -5.07
CA LEU A 257 -14.23 6.09 -5.53
C LEU A 257 -13.01 6.32 -4.66
N ALA A 258 -13.14 6.04 -3.36
CA ALA A 258 -12.05 6.19 -2.38
C ALA A 258 -12.32 5.34 -1.14
N MET A 259 -11.25 4.97 -0.44
CA MET A 259 -11.27 4.46 0.92
C MET A 259 -10.46 5.40 1.82
N SER A 260 -10.93 5.64 3.05
CA SER A 260 -10.12 6.36 4.02
C SER A 260 -8.97 5.49 4.53
N THR A 261 -7.87 6.12 4.96
CA THR A 261 -6.70 5.45 5.53
C THR A 261 -6.46 5.89 6.96
N CYS A 262 -5.87 5.01 7.77
CA CYS A 262 -5.38 5.37 9.10
C CYS A 262 -3.85 5.35 9.09
N THR A 263 -3.24 6.40 9.64
CA THR A 263 -1.79 6.49 9.85
C THR A 263 -1.49 7.07 11.23
N GLY A 264 -0.43 6.58 11.88
CA GLY A 264 0.00 7.07 13.20
C GLY A 264 1.40 6.58 13.54
N ASP A 265 2.02 7.13 14.59
CA ASP A 265 3.35 6.72 15.06
C ASP A 265 3.34 6.38 16.57
N PRO A 266 2.78 5.21 16.96
CA PRO A 266 1.94 4.29 16.19
C PRO A 266 0.44 4.62 16.29
N LEU A 267 -0.40 3.99 15.46
CA LEU A 267 -1.85 3.89 15.69
C LEU A 267 -2.12 3.14 16.99
N VAL A 268 -1.48 1.99 17.14
CA VAL A 268 -1.56 1.12 18.33
C VAL A 268 -0.33 0.21 18.38
N VAL A 269 -0.03 -0.32 19.55
CA VAL A 269 0.92 -1.43 19.73
C VAL A 269 0.12 -2.71 19.97
N ILE A 270 0.33 -3.73 19.14
CA ILE A 270 -0.28 -5.07 19.29
C ILE A 270 0.74 -6.08 19.76
N LYS A 271 0.28 -7.06 20.57
CA LYS A 271 1.14 -8.10 21.17
C LYS A 271 0.87 -9.45 20.51
N SER A 272 1.87 -10.33 20.55
CA SER A 272 1.73 -11.71 20.08
C SER A 272 0.58 -12.41 20.80
N GLY A 273 -0.26 -13.09 20.03
CA GLY A 273 -1.39 -13.85 20.53
C GLY A 273 -2.66 -13.04 20.80
N GLU A 274 -2.63 -11.69 20.75
CA GLU A 274 -3.85 -10.88 20.75
C GLU A 274 -4.72 -11.25 19.54
N ILE A 275 -6.03 -11.06 19.66
CA ILE A 275 -6.98 -11.26 18.57
C ILE A 275 -7.33 -9.90 17.98
N VAL A 276 -6.98 -9.71 16.71
CA VAL A 276 -7.44 -8.60 15.89
C VAL A 276 -8.56 -9.13 15.00
N ARG A 277 -9.72 -8.48 15.04
CA ARG A 277 -10.88 -8.80 14.23
C ARG A 277 -11.00 -7.80 13.09
N LEU A 278 -11.17 -8.31 11.89
CA LEU A 278 -11.60 -7.52 10.74
C LEU A 278 -13.12 -7.61 10.64
N HIS A 279 -13.79 -6.49 10.61
CA HIS A 279 -15.19 -6.31 10.25
C HIS A 279 -15.29 -5.82 8.83
N SER A 280 -16.31 -6.26 8.09
CA SER A 280 -16.63 -5.78 6.75
C SER A 280 -18.12 -5.50 6.66
N GLU A 281 -18.46 -4.23 6.55
CA GLU A 281 -19.81 -3.71 6.61
C GLU A 281 -20.33 -3.38 5.21
N TYR A 282 -21.51 -3.88 4.91
CA TYR A 282 -22.23 -3.67 3.67
C TYR A 282 -23.69 -3.28 3.90
N ASN A 283 -24.27 -2.56 2.94
CA ASN A 283 -25.72 -2.32 2.88
C ASN A 283 -26.18 -2.40 1.42
N SER A 284 -26.54 -3.60 1.00
CA SER A 284 -26.95 -3.89 -0.39
C SER A 284 -28.44 -4.12 -0.48
N SER A 285 -29.08 -3.65 -1.55
CA SER A 285 -30.49 -3.91 -1.82
C SER A 285 -30.81 -5.35 -2.21
N HIS A 286 -29.80 -6.16 -2.52
CA HIS A 286 -29.90 -7.58 -2.93
C HIS A 286 -28.73 -8.38 -2.37
N ALA A 287 -28.88 -9.70 -2.32
CA ALA A 287 -27.77 -10.59 -1.98
C ALA A 287 -26.70 -10.55 -3.07
N ALA A 288 -25.43 -10.58 -2.69
CA ALA A 288 -24.28 -10.62 -3.59
C ALA A 288 -23.29 -11.71 -3.14
N ASN A 289 -22.54 -12.28 -4.08
CA ASN A 289 -21.63 -13.41 -3.85
C ASN A 289 -20.15 -13.10 -4.13
N ASP A 290 -19.86 -11.87 -4.54
CA ASP A 290 -18.56 -11.42 -5.05
C ASP A 290 -18.05 -10.15 -4.35
N VAL A 291 -18.41 -10.00 -3.07
CA VAL A 291 -17.95 -8.86 -2.27
C VAL A 291 -16.66 -9.20 -1.56
N MET A 292 -15.87 -8.16 -1.28
CA MET A 292 -14.60 -8.28 -0.58
C MET A 292 -14.58 -7.41 0.68
N GLY A 293 -13.86 -7.87 1.70
CA GLY A 293 -13.56 -7.11 2.90
C GLY A 293 -12.10 -7.32 3.26
N ILE A 294 -11.24 -6.40 2.84
CA ILE A 294 -9.80 -6.52 2.99
C ILE A 294 -9.25 -5.30 3.72
N MET A 295 -8.31 -5.50 4.62
CA MET A 295 -7.53 -4.43 5.23
C MET A 295 -6.04 -4.79 5.24
N LEU A 296 -5.26 -3.99 4.52
CA LEU A 296 -3.81 -4.10 4.51
C LEU A 296 -3.23 -3.22 5.61
N GLY A 297 -2.55 -3.84 6.57
CA GLY A 297 -1.84 -3.18 7.67
C GLY A 297 -0.32 -3.19 7.46
N TYR A 298 0.36 -2.19 8.03
CA TYR A 298 1.82 -2.12 8.04
C TYR A 298 2.31 -1.99 9.47
N ILE A 299 3.07 -2.99 9.92
CA ILE A 299 3.52 -3.12 11.30
C ILE A 299 5.05 -2.95 11.33
N ASN A 300 5.55 -2.11 12.24
CA ASN A 300 6.95 -2.14 12.62
C ASN A 300 7.12 -3.21 13.71
N PRO A 301 7.72 -4.38 13.39
CA PRO A 301 7.83 -5.49 14.33
C PRO A 301 8.71 -5.14 15.53
N SER A 302 8.31 -5.61 16.70
CA SER A 302 9.07 -5.50 17.97
C SER A 302 10.10 -6.60 18.12
#